data_14b2e38c4e429dea1d1fe6d1c4ff2e24
#
_entry.id   14b2e38c4e429dea1d1fe6d1c4ff2e24
#
_cell.length_a   1.000
_cell.length_b   1.000
_cell.length_c   1.000
_cell.angle_alpha   90.00
_cell.angle_beta   90.00
_cell.angle_gamma   90.00
#
_symmetry.space_group_name_H-M   'P 1'
#
loop_
_entity.id
_entity.type
_entity.pdbx_description
1 polymer ?
#
loop_
_entity_poly.entity_id
_entity_poly.type
_entity_poly.pdbx_seq_one_letter_code
_entity_poly.pdbx_strand_id
1 'polypeptide(L)'
;MITLNLLKLLENNGFGKIDKNLFWQKLGLGKTGLYITNIAENGYRGRRKSQHYEIFSIGKNDVEGLKQIEAVAKLLRESYAINELPEVKGFCEGVRNVAILPPSTVSNVGENEQGRIVYSISGEIIY
;
A
#
# COMPACT_ATOMS: atom_id res chain seq x y z
N MET A 1 -4.09 1.09 11.72
CA MET A 1 -4.68 2.24 11.00
C MET A 1 -3.67 3.02 10.17
N ILE A 2 -2.38 2.93 10.48
CA ILE A 2 -1.36 3.65 9.69
C ILE A 2 -1.35 3.22 8.21
N THR A 3 -1.69 1.96 7.93
CA THR A 3 -1.80 1.48 6.55
C THR A 3 -2.97 2.12 5.80
N LEU A 4 -4.03 2.51 6.50
CA LEU A 4 -5.12 3.28 5.90
C LEU A 4 -4.67 4.69 5.54
N ASN A 5 -3.84 5.30 6.39
CA ASN A 5 -3.21 6.59 6.07
C ASN A 5 -2.31 6.48 4.83
N LEU A 6 -1.57 5.37 4.70
CA LEU A 6 -0.75 5.13 3.52
C LEU A 6 -1.62 4.97 2.26
N LEU A 7 -2.74 4.28 2.37
CA LEU A 7 -3.69 4.13 1.28
C LEU A 7 -4.24 5.50 0.82
N LYS A 8 -4.51 6.39 1.77
CA LYS A 8 -4.92 7.76 1.47
C LYS A 8 -3.83 8.54 0.73
N LEU A 9 -2.57 8.32 1.08
CA LEU A 9 -1.45 8.90 0.35
C LEU A 9 -1.48 8.45 -1.11
N LEU A 10 -1.75 7.18 -1.38
CA LEU A 10 -1.87 6.67 -2.74
C LEU A 10 -3.04 7.31 -3.48
N GLU A 11 -4.18 7.48 -2.81
CA GLU A 11 -5.32 8.19 -3.39
C GLU A 11 -4.96 9.62 -3.78
N ASN A 12 -4.28 10.34 -2.89
CA ASN A 12 -3.86 11.72 -3.12
C ASN A 12 -2.85 11.85 -4.27
N ASN A 13 -2.15 10.77 -4.59
CA ASN A 13 -1.18 10.73 -5.68
C ASN A 13 -1.75 10.13 -6.98
N GLY A 14 -3.06 9.98 -7.06
CA GLY A 14 -3.73 9.61 -8.30
C GLY A 14 -3.78 8.13 -8.61
N PHE A 15 -3.48 7.25 -7.64
CA PHE A 15 -3.52 5.80 -7.87
C PHE A 15 -4.92 5.21 -7.88
N GLY A 16 -5.92 5.98 -7.49
CA GLY A 16 -7.30 5.56 -7.51
C GLY A 16 -8.11 6.23 -6.42
N LYS A 17 -9.23 5.60 -6.07
CA LYS A 17 -10.12 6.07 -5.01
C LYS A 17 -10.39 4.94 -4.03
N ILE A 18 -10.36 5.25 -2.75
CA ILE A 18 -10.67 4.29 -1.68
C ILE A 18 -12.10 3.75 -1.88
N ASP A 19 -12.24 2.44 -1.75
CA ASP A 19 -13.46 1.64 -1.95
C ASP A 19 -13.90 1.48 -3.42
N LYS A 20 -13.17 2.05 -4.36
CA LYS A 20 -13.40 1.79 -5.79
C LYS A 20 -12.32 0.90 -6.39
N ASN A 21 -11.06 1.31 -6.24
CA ASN A 21 -9.90 0.59 -6.77
C ASN A 21 -8.70 0.69 -5.84
N LEU A 22 -8.88 1.26 -4.64
CA LEU A 22 -7.95 1.19 -3.53
C LEU A 22 -8.71 0.60 -2.34
N PHE A 23 -8.19 -0.51 -1.79
CA PHE A 23 -8.89 -1.24 -0.75
C PHE A 23 -7.99 -1.47 0.45
N TRP A 24 -8.59 -1.43 1.64
CA TRP A 24 -7.89 -1.68 2.89
C TRP A 24 -8.21 -3.09 3.38
N GLN A 25 -7.17 -3.87 3.62
CA GLN A 25 -7.19 -5.24 4.15
C GLN A 25 -7.58 -6.32 3.13
N LYS A 26 -8.50 -6.08 2.24
CA LYS A 26 -8.88 -7.09 1.24
C LYS A 26 -9.48 -6.47 0.00
N LEU A 27 -9.31 -7.18 -1.11
CA LEU A 27 -9.95 -6.86 -2.38
C LEU A 27 -11.24 -7.68 -2.49
N GLY A 28 -12.32 -7.06 -2.97
CA GLY A 28 -13.55 -7.77 -3.26
C GLY A 28 -13.37 -8.74 -4.42
N LEU A 29 -14.14 -9.83 -4.44
CA LEU A 29 -14.11 -10.82 -5.50
C LEU A 29 -14.37 -10.17 -6.86
N GLY A 30 -13.53 -10.48 -7.84
CA GLY A 30 -13.66 -9.96 -9.20
C GLY A 30 -13.23 -8.52 -9.40
N LYS A 31 -12.81 -7.83 -8.37
CA LYS A 31 -12.36 -6.44 -8.47
C LYS A 31 -10.90 -6.34 -8.86
N THR A 32 -10.56 -5.25 -9.53
CA THR A 32 -9.18 -4.89 -9.86
C THR A 32 -8.77 -3.64 -9.07
N GLY A 33 -7.49 -3.47 -8.88
CA GLY A 33 -6.94 -2.33 -8.18
C GLY A 33 -5.80 -2.71 -7.23
N LEU A 34 -5.61 -1.86 -6.24
CA LEU A 34 -4.60 -2.06 -5.20
C LEU A 34 -5.29 -2.34 -3.88
N TYR A 35 -4.71 -3.23 -3.08
CA TYR A 35 -5.12 -3.34 -1.70
C TYR A 35 -3.90 -3.47 -0.79
N ILE A 36 -4.03 -2.94 0.43
CA ILE A 36 -2.96 -2.91 1.41
C ILE A 36 -3.38 -3.72 2.64
N THR A 37 -2.46 -4.51 3.15
CA THR A 37 -2.68 -5.29 4.37
C THR A 37 -1.54 -5.06 5.36
N ASN A 38 -1.84 -5.29 6.64
CA ASN A 38 -0.81 -5.40 7.67
C ASN A 38 -0.23 -6.81 7.62
N ILE A 39 1.11 -6.93 7.54
CA ILE A 39 1.76 -8.23 7.53
C ILE A 39 1.95 -8.75 8.96
N ALA A 40 2.36 -7.86 9.86
CA ALA A 40 2.67 -8.21 11.24
C ALA A 40 2.10 -7.16 12.17
N GLU A 41 1.97 -7.54 13.44
CA GLU A 41 1.60 -6.59 14.47
C GLU A 41 2.64 -5.48 14.61
N ASN A 42 2.19 -4.35 15.13
CA ASN A 42 3.05 -3.23 15.39
C ASN A 42 4.17 -3.63 16.38
N GLY A 43 5.38 -3.44 15.96
CA GLY A 43 6.53 -3.51 16.83
C GLY A 43 7.00 -2.13 17.26
N TYR A 44 8.17 -2.10 17.87
CA TYR A 44 8.81 -0.84 18.24
C TYR A 44 10.26 -0.84 17.76
N ARG A 45 10.71 0.35 17.33
CA ARG A 45 12.13 0.65 17.12
C ARG A 45 12.48 1.78 18.06
N GLY A 46 13.07 1.45 19.22
CA GLY A 46 13.24 2.40 20.30
C GLY A 46 11.90 2.89 20.82
N ARG A 47 11.64 4.19 20.73
CA ARG A 47 10.38 4.81 21.17
C ARG A 47 9.34 4.93 20.06
N ARG A 48 9.68 4.53 18.83
CA ARG A 48 8.81 4.65 17.68
C ARG A 48 8.14 3.33 17.38
N LYS A 49 6.94 3.42 16.82
CA LYS A 49 6.20 2.26 16.35
C LYS A 49 6.68 1.88 14.95
N SER A 50 6.55 0.60 14.65
CA SER A 50 6.87 0.05 13.34
C SER A 50 5.71 -0.80 12.86
N GLN A 51 5.27 -0.57 11.63
CA GLN A 51 4.22 -1.36 10.99
C GLN A 51 4.72 -1.87 9.65
N HIS A 52 4.74 -3.18 9.51
CA HIS A 52 4.98 -3.82 8.22
C HIS A 52 3.68 -3.86 7.43
N TYR A 53 3.80 -3.64 6.12
CA TYR A 53 2.66 -3.68 5.21
C TYR A 53 2.99 -4.47 3.96
N GLU A 54 1.95 -4.92 3.29
CA GLU A 54 2.05 -5.50 1.94
C GLU A 54 0.99 -4.84 1.06
N ILE A 55 1.39 -4.45 -0.14
CA ILE A 55 0.49 -3.87 -1.14
C ILE A 55 0.42 -4.85 -2.30
N PHE A 56 -0.80 -5.21 -2.68
CA PHE A 56 -1.08 -6.11 -3.79
C PHE A 56 -1.72 -5.34 -4.93
N SER A 57 -1.41 -5.77 -6.15
CA SER A 57 -1.97 -5.20 -7.37
C SER A 57 -2.56 -6.29 -8.25
N ILE A 58 -3.80 -6.08 -8.67
CA ILE A 58 -4.48 -6.91 -9.67
C ILE A 58 -5.00 -5.96 -10.74
N GLY A 59 -4.47 -6.05 -11.96
CA GLY A 59 -4.91 -5.23 -13.07
C GLY A 59 -5.99 -5.92 -13.90
N LYS A 60 -6.53 -5.20 -14.89
CA LYS A 60 -7.42 -5.77 -15.90
C LYS A 60 -6.71 -6.79 -16.76
N ASN A 61 -5.40 -6.67 -16.87
CA ASN A 61 -4.50 -7.64 -17.44
C ASN A 61 -3.18 -7.61 -16.66
N ASP A 62 -2.32 -8.59 -16.91
CA ASP A 62 -1.09 -8.76 -16.12
C ASP A 62 -0.11 -7.59 -16.29
N VAL A 63 -0.01 -7.04 -17.49
CA VAL A 63 0.87 -5.89 -17.77
C VAL A 63 0.41 -4.66 -16.99
N GLU A 64 -0.90 -4.39 -16.97
CA GLU A 64 -1.47 -3.27 -16.24
C GLU A 64 -1.23 -3.42 -14.72
N GLY A 65 -1.43 -4.62 -14.20
CA GLY A 65 -1.18 -4.91 -12.78
C GLY A 65 0.28 -4.70 -12.41
N LEU A 66 1.21 -5.13 -13.26
CA LEU A 66 2.64 -4.94 -13.02
C LEU A 66 3.02 -3.46 -13.07
N LYS A 67 2.56 -2.73 -14.08
CA LYS A 67 2.83 -1.29 -14.19
C LYS A 67 2.31 -0.51 -12.99
N GLN A 68 1.14 -0.86 -12.53
CA GLN A 68 0.52 -0.20 -11.38
C GLN A 68 1.36 -0.36 -10.12
N ILE A 69 1.78 -1.59 -9.81
CA ILE A 69 2.58 -1.83 -8.59
C ILE A 69 3.99 -1.26 -8.71
N GLU A 70 4.57 -1.26 -9.89
CA GLU A 70 5.87 -0.63 -10.11
C GLU A 70 5.82 0.88 -9.89
N ALA A 71 4.74 1.53 -10.31
CA ALA A 71 4.55 2.97 -10.07
C ALA A 71 4.39 3.27 -8.58
N VAL A 72 3.66 2.43 -7.85
CA VAL A 72 3.53 2.56 -6.38
C VAL A 72 4.89 2.37 -5.71
N ALA A 73 5.63 1.35 -6.12
CA ALA A 73 6.97 1.09 -5.57
C ALA A 73 7.91 2.27 -5.82
N LYS A 74 7.85 2.87 -6.99
CA LYS A 74 8.65 4.06 -7.32
C LYS A 74 8.30 5.24 -6.42
N LEU A 75 7.01 5.52 -6.23
CA LEU A 75 6.57 6.58 -5.31
C LEU A 75 7.14 6.35 -3.91
N LEU A 76 7.03 5.14 -3.39
CA LEU A 76 7.46 4.84 -2.03
C LEU A 76 8.99 4.82 -1.89
N ARG A 77 9.74 4.44 -2.92
CA ARG A 77 11.21 4.54 -2.91
C ARG A 77 11.68 5.99 -2.92
N GLU A 78 10.97 6.86 -3.59
CA GLU A 78 11.28 8.28 -3.68
C GLU A 78 10.66 9.07 -2.52
N SER A 79 10.10 8.40 -1.53
CA SER A 79 9.34 9.01 -0.44
C SER A 79 10.20 9.53 0.73
N TYR A 80 11.52 9.58 0.58
CA TYR A 80 12.40 10.08 1.65
C TYR A 80 12.06 11.50 2.11
N ALA A 81 11.39 12.29 1.28
CA ALA A 81 10.90 13.61 1.63
C ALA A 81 9.51 13.61 2.27
N ILE A 82 8.82 12.46 2.25
CA ILE A 82 7.49 12.33 2.86
C ILE A 82 7.67 11.99 4.33
N ASN A 83 7.27 12.92 5.20
CA ASN A 83 7.35 12.74 6.65
C ASN A 83 5.97 12.83 7.32
N GLU A 84 4.92 12.90 6.53
CA GLU A 84 3.54 12.96 7.00
C GLU A 84 2.67 12.04 6.18
N LEU A 85 1.69 11.42 6.82
CA LEU A 85 0.64 10.67 6.14
C LEU A 85 -0.69 11.41 6.36
N PRO A 86 -1.52 11.52 5.32
CA PRO A 86 -2.78 12.25 5.40
C PRO A 86 -3.81 11.59 6.31
N GLU A 87 -4.73 12.38 6.83
CA GLU A 87 -5.89 11.87 7.53
C GLU A 87 -6.84 11.16 6.56
N VAL A 88 -7.60 10.24 7.10
CA VAL A 88 -8.76 9.66 6.42
C VAL A 88 -9.98 10.13 7.20
N LYS A 89 -10.68 11.10 6.65
CA LYS A 89 -11.76 11.80 7.33
C LYS A 89 -12.81 10.81 7.83
N GLY A 90 -13.12 10.90 9.13
CA GLY A 90 -14.07 9.99 9.77
C GLY A 90 -13.49 8.66 10.25
N PHE A 91 -12.22 8.35 9.94
CA PHE A 91 -11.60 7.07 10.29
C PHE A 91 -10.32 7.20 11.09
N CYS A 92 -9.36 7.99 10.64
CA CYS A 92 -8.11 8.18 11.36
C CYS A 92 -7.49 9.54 11.06
N GLU A 93 -6.78 10.08 12.06
CA GLU A 93 -6.07 11.33 11.92
C GLU A 93 -4.80 11.16 11.09
N GLY A 94 -4.30 12.26 10.54
CA GLY A 94 -3.01 12.29 9.90
C GLY A 94 -1.88 11.97 10.90
N VAL A 95 -0.78 11.48 10.39
CA VAL A 95 0.39 11.10 11.21
C VAL A 95 1.59 11.91 10.75
N ARG A 96 2.30 12.52 11.71
CA ARG A 96 3.52 13.29 11.45
C ARG A 96 4.75 12.50 11.85
N ASN A 97 5.90 12.96 11.38
CA ASN A 97 7.20 12.36 11.67
C ASN A 97 7.27 10.88 11.29
N VAL A 98 6.72 10.57 10.14
CA VAL A 98 6.70 9.23 9.59
C VAL A 98 7.96 9.00 8.78
N ALA A 99 8.53 7.81 8.87
CA ALA A 99 9.56 7.34 7.95
C ALA A 99 9.01 6.14 7.18
N ILE A 100 8.87 6.31 5.87
CA ILE A 100 8.49 5.21 4.97
C ILE A 100 9.78 4.62 4.43
N LEU A 101 10.12 3.41 4.85
CA LEU A 101 11.31 2.73 4.36
C LEU A 101 11.08 2.26 2.93
N PRO A 102 12.14 2.20 2.11
CA PRO A 102 12.00 1.72 0.74
C PRO A 102 11.36 0.34 0.68
N PRO A 103 10.38 0.13 -0.21
CA PRO A 103 9.71 -1.18 -0.31
C PRO A 103 10.61 -2.23 -0.96
N SER A 104 10.21 -3.48 -0.81
CA SER A 104 10.83 -4.60 -1.50
C SER A 104 10.69 -4.46 -3.02
N THR A 105 11.42 -5.29 -3.76
CA THR A 105 11.17 -5.47 -5.20
C THR A 105 9.79 -6.09 -5.41
N VAL A 106 9.24 -5.90 -6.62
CA VAL A 106 7.96 -6.48 -6.98
C VAL A 106 8.06 -8.00 -7.04
N SER A 107 7.11 -8.69 -6.40
CA SER A 107 7.00 -10.15 -6.41
C SER A 107 5.74 -10.58 -7.15
N ASN A 108 5.85 -11.68 -7.89
CA ASN A 108 4.71 -12.37 -8.46
C ASN A 108 4.23 -13.39 -7.43
N VAL A 109 3.02 -13.21 -6.92
CA VAL A 109 2.46 -14.04 -5.83
C VAL A 109 1.66 -15.21 -6.36
N GLY A 110 1.45 -15.27 -7.67
CA GLY A 110 0.66 -16.30 -8.32
C GLY A 110 -0.63 -15.75 -8.93
N GLU A 111 -1.47 -16.65 -9.42
CA GLU A 111 -2.73 -16.28 -10.05
C GLU A 111 -3.87 -16.28 -9.04
N ASN A 112 -4.84 -15.39 -9.24
CA ASN A 112 -6.10 -15.43 -8.51
C ASN A 112 -7.09 -16.38 -9.19
N GLU A 113 -8.31 -16.49 -8.66
CA GLU A 113 -9.34 -17.40 -9.18
C GLU A 113 -9.77 -17.08 -10.61
N GLN A 114 -9.49 -15.86 -11.08
CA GLN A 114 -9.82 -15.42 -12.44
C GLN A 114 -8.64 -15.52 -13.41
N GLY A 115 -7.56 -16.17 -12.99
CA GLY A 115 -6.38 -16.38 -13.83
C GLY A 115 -5.52 -15.14 -14.00
N ARG A 116 -5.67 -14.12 -13.17
CA ARG A 116 -4.85 -12.91 -13.22
C ARG A 116 -3.71 -13.00 -12.23
N ILE A 117 -2.55 -12.53 -12.65
CA ILE A 117 -1.38 -12.51 -11.77
C ILE A 117 -1.55 -11.41 -10.71
N VAL A 118 -1.29 -11.80 -9.48
CA VAL A 118 -1.24 -10.89 -8.34
C VAL A 118 0.21 -10.51 -8.09
N TYR A 119 0.50 -9.22 -8.11
CA TYR A 119 1.83 -8.70 -7.79
C TYR A 119 1.81 -8.06 -6.41
N SER A 120 2.94 -8.09 -5.72
CA SER A 120 3.03 -7.45 -4.42
C SER A 120 4.36 -6.76 -4.18
N ILE A 121 4.33 -5.77 -3.30
CA ILE A 121 5.50 -5.20 -2.65
C ILE A 121 5.23 -5.17 -1.15
N SER A 122 6.28 -5.20 -0.37
CA SER A 122 6.18 -5.08 1.09
C SER A 122 7.16 -4.06 1.61
N GLY A 123 6.87 -3.49 2.75
CA GLY A 123 7.73 -2.49 3.35
C GLY A 123 7.36 -2.24 4.81
N GLU A 124 7.97 -1.20 5.36
CA GLU A 124 7.83 -0.84 6.77
C GLU A 124 7.65 0.67 6.90
N ILE A 125 6.74 1.05 7.80
CA ILE A 125 6.54 2.45 8.19
C ILE A 125 6.93 2.58 9.65
N ILE A 126 7.75 3.57 9.96
CA ILE A 126 8.14 3.91 11.33
C ILE A 126 7.45 5.22 11.71
N TYR A 127 6.80 5.25 12.86
CA TYR A 127 6.01 6.42 13.27
C TYR A 127 5.85 6.57 14.77
#